data_2d8d66def2b36538b8f932873aa11fe8
#
_entry.id   2d8d66def2b36538b8f932873aa11fe8
#
_cell.length_a   1.000
_cell.length_b   1.000
_cell.length_c   1.000
_cell.angle_alpha   90.00
_cell.angle_beta   90.00
_cell.angle_gamma   90.00
#
_symmetry.space_group_name_H-M   'P 1'
#
loop_
_entity.id
_entity.type
_entity.pdbx_description
1 polymer ?
#
loop_
_entity_poly.entity_id
_entity_poly.type
_entity_poly.pdbx_seq_one_letter_code
_entity_poly.pdbx_strand_id
1 'polypeptide(L)' 'MQLMSIEDLAVYLGDSKRTIYKYIASGDCPPYIRISSKNIKFDRADVDAWLESKKVNPQQVKERKRR' A
#
# COMPACT_ATOMS: atom_id res chain seq x y z
N MET A 1 -17.16 4.21 4.45
CA MET A 1 -16.11 3.49 3.72
C MET A 1 -15.82 4.19 2.41
N GLN A 2 -14.58 4.45 2.14
CA GLN A 2 -14.20 5.12 0.91
C GLN A 2 -13.36 4.16 0.07
N LEU A 3 -13.92 3.70 -1.03
CA LEU A 3 -13.25 2.70 -1.85
C LEU A 3 -12.38 3.33 -2.91
N MET A 4 -11.24 2.70 -3.17
CA MET A 4 -10.28 3.17 -4.15
C MET A 4 -9.99 2.03 -5.11
N SER A 5 -9.93 2.35 -6.39
CA SER A 5 -9.53 1.37 -7.40
C SER A 5 -8.00 1.23 -7.35
N ILE A 6 -7.47 0.31 -8.13
CA ILE A 6 -6.01 0.18 -8.24
C ILE A 6 -5.43 1.47 -8.80
N GLU A 7 -6.11 2.09 -9.75
CA GLU A 7 -5.63 3.34 -10.33
C GLU A 7 -5.65 4.45 -9.29
N ASP A 8 -6.73 4.50 -8.49
CA ASP A 8 -6.83 5.51 -7.45
C ASP A 8 -5.71 5.32 -6.42
N LEU A 9 -5.42 4.08 -6.07
CA LEU A 9 -4.38 3.80 -5.11
C LEU A 9 -3.02 4.20 -5.67
N ALA A 10 -2.77 3.94 -6.95
CA ALA A 10 -1.51 4.32 -7.57
C ALA A 10 -1.32 5.83 -7.49
N VAL A 11 -2.36 6.59 -7.78
CA VAL A 11 -2.28 8.05 -7.69
C VAL A 11 -2.05 8.48 -6.23
N TYR A 12 -2.75 7.87 -5.32
CA TYR A 12 -2.65 8.22 -3.89
C TYR A 12 -1.22 8.00 -3.38
N LEU A 13 -0.58 6.94 -3.82
CA LEU A 13 0.78 6.62 -3.38
C LEU A 13 1.84 7.28 -4.24
N GLY A 14 1.47 7.83 -5.39
CA GLY A 14 2.44 8.41 -6.31
C GLY A 14 3.21 7.35 -7.08
N ASP A 15 2.63 6.15 -7.24
CA ASP A 15 3.29 5.06 -7.93
C ASP A 15 2.54 4.70 -9.21
N SER A 16 3.09 3.76 -9.97
CA SER A 16 2.41 3.26 -11.15
C SER A 16 1.52 2.09 -10.77
N LYS A 17 0.57 1.75 -11.64
CA LYS A 17 -0.27 0.58 -11.42
C LYS A 17 0.58 -0.67 -11.36
N ARG A 18 1.63 -0.72 -12.15
CA ARG A 18 2.53 -1.86 -12.14
C ARG A 18 3.11 -2.10 -10.76
N THR A 19 3.49 -1.02 -10.08
CA THR A 19 4.02 -1.13 -8.74
C THR A 19 2.98 -1.66 -7.77
N ILE A 20 1.71 -1.24 -7.93
CA ILE A 20 0.65 -1.74 -7.09
C ILE A 20 0.47 -3.25 -7.29
N TYR A 21 0.52 -3.71 -8.54
CA TYR A 21 0.40 -5.14 -8.80
C TYR A 21 1.56 -5.91 -8.20
N LYS A 22 2.74 -5.31 -8.14
CA LYS A 22 3.88 -5.95 -7.51
C LYS A 22 3.66 -6.11 -6.02
N TYR A 23 3.07 -5.11 -5.36
CA TYR A 23 2.77 -5.21 -3.94
C TYR A 23 1.78 -6.35 -3.71
N ILE A 24 0.75 -6.44 -4.54
CA ILE A 24 -0.24 -7.49 -4.39
C ILE A 24 0.40 -8.85 -4.58
N ALA A 25 1.26 -8.99 -5.58
CA ALA A 25 1.90 -10.26 -5.86
C ALA A 25 2.85 -10.70 -4.74
N SER A 26 3.49 -9.74 -4.09
CA SER A 26 4.43 -10.05 -3.03
C SER A 26 3.73 -10.36 -1.71
N GLY A 27 2.45 -10.04 -1.61
CA GLY A 27 1.72 -10.23 -0.37
C GLY A 27 1.85 -9.07 0.60
N ASP A 28 2.64 -8.06 0.28
CA ASP A 28 2.81 -6.90 1.14
C ASP A 28 2.03 -5.76 0.55
N CYS A 29 0.74 -5.74 0.82
CA CYS A 29 -0.14 -4.70 0.28
C CYS A 29 -1.22 -4.43 1.31
N PRO A 30 -1.95 -3.31 1.15
CA PRO A 30 -3.07 -3.05 2.05
C PRO A 30 -4.14 -4.13 1.86
N PRO A 31 -4.95 -4.38 2.88
CA PRO A 31 -6.09 -5.29 2.69
C PRO A 31 -6.96 -4.79 1.56
N TYR A 32 -7.52 -5.70 0.79
CA TYR A 32 -8.37 -5.28 -0.31
C TYR A 32 -9.61 -6.16 -0.38
N ILE A 33 -10.61 -5.63 -1.07
CA ILE A 33 -11.90 -6.30 -1.22
C ILE A 33 -11.98 -6.80 -2.65
N ARG A 34 -12.18 -8.09 -2.81
CA ARG A 34 -12.33 -8.67 -4.14
C ARG A 34 -13.79 -8.73 -4.48
N ILE A 35 -14.24 -7.84 -5.34
CA ILE A 35 -15.62 -7.80 -5.75
C ILE A 35 -15.89 -8.85 -6.82
N SER A 36 -14.92 -9.05 -7.71
CA SER A 36 -15.01 -10.10 -8.71
C SER A 36 -13.58 -10.49 -9.07
N SER A 37 -13.43 -11.46 -9.96
CA SER A 37 -12.10 -11.94 -10.30
C SER A 37 -11.19 -10.85 -10.86
N LYS A 38 -11.78 -9.80 -11.43
CA LYS A 38 -10.99 -8.74 -12.00
C LYS A 38 -11.20 -7.38 -11.37
N ASN A 39 -12.05 -7.30 -10.35
CA ASN A 39 -12.39 -6.02 -9.76
C ASN A 39 -12.08 -6.04 -8.26
N ILE A 40 -10.98 -5.42 -7.88
CA ILE A 40 -10.63 -5.30 -6.47
C ILE A 40 -10.62 -3.83 -6.09
N LYS A 41 -10.93 -3.57 -4.83
CA LYS A 41 -10.98 -2.22 -4.31
C LYS A 41 -10.25 -2.20 -2.98
N PHE A 42 -9.79 -1.01 -2.60
CA PHE A 42 -9.12 -0.81 -1.33
C PHE A 42 -9.93 0.19 -0.53
N ASP A 43 -10.04 -0.04 0.78
CA ASP A 43 -10.68 0.92 1.66
C ASP A 43 -9.59 1.90 2.10
N ARG A 44 -9.83 3.17 1.95
CA ARG A 44 -8.84 4.19 2.28
C ARG A 44 -8.31 4.05 3.70
N ALA A 45 -9.17 3.73 4.65
CA ALA A 45 -8.74 3.58 6.03
C ALA A 45 -7.72 2.45 6.17
N ASP A 46 -7.93 1.36 5.41
CA ASP A 46 -7.00 0.24 5.45
C ASP A 46 -5.67 0.61 4.78
N VAL A 47 -5.75 1.40 3.72
CA VAL A 47 -4.54 1.86 3.04
C VAL A 47 -3.73 2.74 3.98
N ASP A 48 -4.40 3.65 4.67
CA ASP A 48 -3.70 4.56 5.57
C ASP A 48 -3.05 3.79 6.73
N ALA A 49 -3.72 2.77 7.25
CA ALA A 49 -3.15 1.94 8.30
C ALA A 49 -1.93 1.19 7.80
N TRP A 50 -1.99 0.68 6.57
CA TRP A 50 -0.86 -0.02 5.98
C TRP A 50 0.32 0.94 5.81
N LEU A 51 0.05 2.18 5.39
CA LEU A 51 1.11 3.17 5.25
C LEU A 51 1.72 3.51 6.60
N GLU A 52 0.91 3.57 7.65
CA GLU A 52 1.45 3.84 8.98
C GLU A 52 2.43 2.76 9.38
N SER A 53 2.13 1.51 9.03
CA SER A 53 3.01 0.41 9.38
C SER A 53 4.33 0.46 8.62
N LYS A 54 4.40 1.24 7.54
CA LYS A 54 5.60 1.34 6.73
C LYS A 54 6.49 2.52 7.13
N LYS A 55 6.00 3.36 8.03
CA LYS A 55 6.79 4.51 8.42
C LYS A 55 8.07 4.08 9.10
N VAL A 56 9.14 4.76 8.78
CA VAL A 56 10.44 4.48 9.35
C VAL A 56 10.86 5.70 10.15
N ASN A 57 11.19 5.48 11.41
CA ASN A 57 11.66 6.56 12.25
C ASN A 57 13.16 6.77 11.94
N PRO A 58 13.55 7.93 11.43
CA PRO A 58 14.96 8.16 11.07
C PRO A 58 15.92 7.94 12.22
N GLN A 59 15.49 8.19 13.44
CA GLN A 59 16.35 7.98 14.56
C GLN A 59 16.63 6.52 14.81
N GLN A 60 15.66 5.65 14.51
CA GLN A 60 15.86 4.23 14.66
C GLN A 60 16.70 3.70 13.51
N VAL A 61 16.51 4.23 12.34
CA VAL A 61 17.27 3.80 11.20
C VAL A 61 18.72 4.12 11.36
N LYS A 62 19.03 5.28 11.99
CA LYS A 62 20.37 5.67 12.14
C LYS A 62 21.22 4.70 12.85
N GLU A 63 20.69 3.98 13.76
CA GLU A 63 21.48 3.03 14.47
C GLU A 63 21.93 1.89 13.61
N ARG A 64 21.17 1.53 12.65
CA ARG A 64 21.57 0.43 11.84
C ARG A 64 22.49 0.81 10.80
N LYS A 65 22.60 2.04 10.53
CA LYS A 65 23.44 2.40 9.53
C LYS A 65 24.76 2.29 9.77
N ARG A 66 25.16 2.17 10.81
CA ARG A 66 26.46 2.11 11.07
C ARG A 66 27.01 1.00 10.71
N ARG A 67 26.99 0.46 10.36
CA ARG A 67 27.54 -0.42 10.02
C ARG A 67 27.88 -0.72 9.52
#